data_c33497f13c936b76920bd983d01c33f3
#
_entry.id   c33497f13c936b76920bd983d01c33f3
#
_cell.length_a   1.000
_cell.length_b   1.000
_cell.length_c   1.000
_cell.angle_alpha   90.00
_cell.angle_beta   90.00
_cell.angle_gamma   90.00
#
_symmetry.space_group_name_H-M   'P 1'
#
loop_
_entity.id
_entity.type
_entity.pdbx_description
1 polymer ?
#
loop_
_entity_poly.entity_id
_entity_poly.type
_entity_poly.pdbx_seq_one_letter_code
_entity_poly.pdbx_strand_id
1 'polypeptide(L)'
;RISKIRGLEDDIALSLSADGIRIIAPIPGKGTIGIEVPNKNPKIVSGQSVIGSKKFQESKYDLPIVLGKTITNEVFMFDLCKMPHVLVAGATGQGKSVGLNAIITSLLYKKHPAELKFVLVDPKKVEFSIYSVIENHFLAKLPDGGEPIITDVTKVVQTLNSVCVEMDTRYDLLKMAHVRNIKEYNEKFINRRLNPEKGHKFMPYIVVVIDEFGDLIMTAGKEVELPIARIAQLARAV
;
A
#
# COMPACT_ATOMS: atom_id res chain seq x y z
N ARG A 1 -16.39 34.85 -9.99
CA ARG A 1 -14.97 34.46 -10.06
C ARG A 1 -14.64 33.53 -8.91
N ILE A 2 -13.85 32.46 -9.15
CA ILE A 2 -13.43 31.46 -8.15
C ILE A 2 -12.76 32.13 -6.93
N SER A 3 -11.95 33.16 -7.17
CA SER A 3 -11.27 33.91 -6.11
C SER A 3 -12.23 34.55 -5.11
N LYS A 4 -13.40 35.01 -5.56
CA LYS A 4 -14.42 35.58 -4.64
C LYS A 4 -15.04 34.51 -3.75
N ILE A 5 -15.28 33.31 -4.30
CA ILE A 5 -15.85 32.19 -3.53
C ILE A 5 -14.85 31.70 -2.50
N ARG A 6 -13.58 31.55 -2.87
CA ARG A 6 -12.50 31.18 -1.94
C ARG A 6 -12.31 32.21 -0.82
N GLY A 7 -12.47 33.50 -1.14
CA GLY A 7 -12.42 34.56 -0.14
C GLY A 7 -13.58 34.55 0.86
N LEU A 8 -14.66 33.82 0.57
CA LEU A 8 -15.82 33.66 1.44
C LEU A 8 -15.83 32.37 2.23
N GLU A 9 -14.74 31.59 2.21
CA GLU A 9 -14.64 30.28 2.85
C GLU A 9 -15.04 30.32 4.32
N ASP A 10 -14.49 31.26 5.08
CA ASP A 10 -14.78 31.41 6.51
C ASP A 10 -16.24 31.80 6.75
N ASP A 11 -16.78 32.69 5.94
CA ASP A 11 -18.18 33.13 6.05
C ASP A 11 -19.16 31.99 5.75
N ILE A 12 -18.83 31.16 4.75
CA ILE A 12 -19.63 29.97 4.41
C ILE A 12 -19.56 28.94 5.54
N ALA A 13 -18.39 28.69 6.09
CA ALA A 13 -18.21 27.77 7.21
C ALA A 13 -19.01 28.22 8.43
N LEU A 14 -18.96 29.51 8.76
CA LEU A 14 -19.73 30.09 9.85
C LEU A 14 -21.24 29.98 9.63
N SER A 15 -21.73 30.28 8.41
CA SER A 15 -23.15 30.17 8.05
C SER A 15 -23.70 28.77 8.16
N LEU A 16 -22.86 27.75 7.93
CA LEU A 16 -23.20 26.31 8.00
C LEU A 16 -22.93 25.71 9.38
N SER A 17 -22.45 26.53 10.35
CA SER A 17 -22.01 26.05 11.67
C SER A 17 -21.02 24.88 11.57
N ALA A 18 -20.10 24.97 10.63
CA ALA A 18 -19.07 23.97 10.38
C ALA A 18 -17.71 24.46 10.88
N ASP A 19 -16.89 23.56 11.43
CA ASP A 19 -15.53 23.88 11.90
C ASP A 19 -14.57 24.21 10.75
N GLY A 20 -14.93 23.84 9.55
CA GLY A 20 -14.20 24.14 8.32
C GLY A 20 -14.92 23.57 7.11
N ILE A 21 -14.61 24.10 5.95
CA ILE A 21 -15.10 23.60 4.67
C ILE A 21 -13.94 23.44 3.70
N ARG A 22 -14.16 22.68 2.63
CA ARG A 22 -13.20 22.56 1.53
C ARG A 22 -13.88 22.98 0.23
N ILE A 23 -13.25 23.90 -0.50
CA ILE A 23 -13.72 24.34 -1.80
C ILE A 23 -12.91 23.64 -2.89
N ILE A 24 -13.61 22.93 -3.75
CA ILE A 24 -13.05 22.26 -4.94
C ILE A 24 -13.44 23.10 -6.14
N ALA A 25 -12.49 23.79 -6.75
CA ALA A 25 -12.78 24.70 -7.83
C ALA A 25 -11.66 24.68 -8.90
N PRO A 26 -11.99 24.31 -10.15
CA PRO A 26 -13.23 23.61 -10.58
C PRO A 26 -13.22 22.12 -10.20
N ILE A 27 -14.40 21.50 -10.18
CA ILE A 27 -14.48 20.04 -10.10
C ILE A 27 -13.94 19.46 -11.41
N PRO A 28 -12.93 18.55 -11.36
CA PRO A 28 -12.37 17.96 -12.57
C PRO A 28 -13.44 17.32 -13.46
N GLY A 29 -13.45 17.70 -14.74
CA GLY A 29 -14.37 17.17 -15.74
C GLY A 29 -15.81 17.71 -15.72
N LYS A 30 -16.19 18.58 -14.75
CA LYS A 30 -17.57 19.06 -14.62
C LYS A 30 -17.75 20.57 -14.82
N GLY A 31 -16.68 21.36 -14.77
CA GLY A 31 -16.77 22.83 -14.90
C GLY A 31 -17.57 23.54 -13.81
N THR A 32 -17.89 22.86 -12.72
CA THR A 32 -18.63 23.37 -11.56
C THR A 32 -17.74 23.47 -10.32
N ILE A 33 -18.23 24.15 -9.28
CA ILE A 33 -17.54 24.28 -8.00
C ILE A 33 -18.23 23.37 -6.98
N GLY A 34 -17.43 22.61 -6.23
CA GLY A 34 -17.88 21.82 -5.10
C GLY A 34 -17.51 22.46 -3.77
N ILE A 35 -18.41 22.40 -2.80
CA ILE A 35 -18.16 22.79 -1.42
C ILE A 35 -18.40 21.57 -0.55
N GLU A 36 -17.32 21.06 0.08
CA GLU A 36 -17.40 19.97 1.04
C GLU A 36 -17.63 20.52 2.43
N VAL A 37 -18.66 20.02 3.08
CA VAL A 37 -19.01 20.39 4.47
C VAL A 37 -18.96 19.13 5.31
N PRO A 38 -18.26 19.13 6.47
CA PRO A 38 -18.24 17.98 7.36
C PRO A 38 -19.64 17.59 7.83
N ASN A 39 -19.90 16.28 7.88
CA ASN A 39 -21.16 15.78 8.44
C ASN A 39 -21.23 16.05 9.95
N LYS A 40 -22.39 16.46 10.44
CA LYS A 40 -22.62 16.61 11.90
C LYS A 40 -22.50 15.26 12.62
N ASN A 41 -22.98 14.21 11.99
CA ASN A 41 -22.95 12.84 12.50
C ASN A 41 -22.27 11.93 11.47
N PRO A 42 -20.93 11.93 11.42
CA PRO A 42 -20.19 11.10 10.46
C PRO A 42 -20.43 9.62 10.75
N LYS A 43 -20.65 8.83 9.70
CA LYS A 43 -20.81 7.38 9.79
C LYS A 43 -19.49 6.69 9.46
N ILE A 44 -19.19 5.61 10.20
CA ILE A 44 -18.05 4.76 9.91
C ILE A 44 -18.39 3.84 8.73
N VAL A 45 -17.54 3.81 7.72
CA VAL A 45 -17.60 2.84 6.63
C VAL A 45 -16.84 1.60 7.07
N SER A 46 -17.55 0.47 7.24
CA SER A 46 -16.90 -0.76 7.67
C SER A 46 -16.05 -1.37 6.55
N GLY A 47 -14.89 -1.95 6.92
CA GLY A 47 -14.03 -2.69 5.97
C GLY A 47 -14.79 -3.86 5.33
N GLN A 48 -15.61 -4.55 6.10
CA GLN A 48 -16.43 -5.65 5.59
C GLN A 48 -17.36 -5.23 4.45
N SER A 49 -17.99 -4.06 4.55
CA SER A 49 -18.92 -3.58 3.52
C SER A 49 -18.21 -3.25 2.20
N VAL A 50 -17.01 -2.68 2.25
CA VAL A 50 -16.26 -2.32 1.04
C VAL A 50 -15.50 -3.51 0.44
N ILE A 51 -14.98 -4.41 1.26
CA ILE A 51 -14.39 -5.68 0.80
C ILE A 51 -15.44 -6.57 0.16
N GLY A 52 -16.64 -6.64 0.74
CA GLY A 52 -17.77 -7.39 0.19
C GLY A 52 -18.43 -6.75 -1.02
N SER A 53 -18.04 -5.54 -1.40
CA SER A 53 -18.62 -4.85 -2.56
C SER A 53 -18.33 -5.58 -3.87
N LYS A 54 -19.26 -5.49 -4.82
CA LYS A 54 -19.09 -6.05 -6.15
C LYS A 54 -17.85 -5.49 -6.85
N LYS A 55 -17.59 -4.20 -6.68
CA LYS A 55 -16.43 -3.51 -7.26
C LYS A 55 -15.11 -4.15 -6.82
N PHE A 56 -14.96 -4.47 -5.54
CA PHE A 56 -13.77 -5.14 -5.03
C PHE A 56 -13.71 -6.61 -5.42
N GLN A 57 -14.80 -7.36 -5.26
CA GLN A 57 -14.85 -8.79 -5.56
C GLN A 57 -14.58 -9.11 -7.03
N GLU A 58 -15.06 -8.31 -7.96
CA GLU A 58 -14.89 -8.48 -9.40
C GLU A 58 -13.69 -7.73 -9.96
N SER A 59 -12.89 -7.07 -9.14
CA SER A 59 -11.72 -6.32 -9.58
C SER A 59 -10.69 -7.21 -10.25
N LYS A 60 -10.16 -6.73 -11.38
CA LYS A 60 -9.06 -7.35 -12.12
C LYS A 60 -7.69 -6.75 -11.79
N TYR A 61 -7.62 -5.89 -10.79
CA TYR A 61 -6.36 -5.33 -10.34
C TYR A 61 -5.45 -6.42 -9.78
N ASP A 62 -4.15 -6.29 -10.00
CA ASP A 62 -3.18 -7.25 -9.49
C ASP A 62 -3.04 -7.16 -7.96
N LEU A 63 -3.03 -5.94 -7.41
CA LEU A 63 -3.02 -5.69 -5.96
C LEU A 63 -4.10 -4.67 -5.58
N PRO A 64 -5.38 -5.08 -5.52
CA PRO A 64 -6.47 -4.16 -5.21
C PRO A 64 -6.49 -3.79 -3.73
N ILE A 65 -6.55 -2.50 -3.46
CA ILE A 65 -6.69 -1.92 -2.14
C ILE A 65 -7.99 -1.14 -2.06
N VAL A 66 -8.80 -1.41 -1.06
CA VAL A 66 -10.02 -0.67 -0.78
C VAL A 66 -9.90 0.06 0.56
N LEU A 67 -10.09 1.38 0.55
CA LEU A 67 -9.91 2.20 1.74
C LEU A 67 -11.22 2.67 2.39
N GLY A 68 -12.30 2.71 1.63
CA GLY A 68 -13.56 3.23 2.12
C GLY A 68 -14.46 3.68 0.99
N LYS A 69 -15.19 4.77 1.21
CA LYS A 69 -16.08 5.37 0.23
C LYS A 69 -15.77 6.83 -0.01
N THR A 70 -16.03 7.30 -1.22
CA THR A 70 -15.94 8.72 -1.57
C THR A 70 -17.12 9.51 -1.00
N ILE A 71 -17.06 10.83 -1.12
CA ILE A 71 -18.17 11.72 -0.74
C ILE A 71 -19.46 11.45 -1.54
N THR A 72 -19.34 10.82 -2.71
CA THR A 72 -20.50 10.39 -3.53
C THR A 72 -20.96 8.97 -3.19
N ASN A 73 -20.51 8.41 -2.07
CA ASN A 73 -20.85 7.07 -1.57
C ASN A 73 -20.41 5.92 -2.50
N GLU A 74 -19.39 6.15 -3.31
CA GLU A 74 -18.78 5.13 -4.15
C GLU A 74 -17.60 4.48 -3.46
N VAL A 75 -17.41 3.18 -3.62
CA VAL A 75 -16.25 2.46 -3.10
C VAL A 75 -14.97 3.00 -3.72
N PHE A 76 -14.05 3.46 -2.88
CA PHE A 76 -12.73 3.93 -3.30
C PHE A 76 -11.72 2.80 -3.27
N MET A 77 -11.15 2.52 -4.42
CA MET A 77 -10.22 1.42 -4.63
C MET A 77 -9.13 1.81 -5.62
N PHE A 78 -7.92 1.29 -5.39
CA PHE A 78 -6.82 1.46 -6.33
C PHE A 78 -5.97 0.20 -6.45
N ASP A 79 -5.16 0.13 -7.51
CA ASP A 79 -4.18 -0.93 -7.72
C ASP A 79 -2.82 -0.49 -7.21
N LEU A 80 -2.30 -1.15 -6.17
CA LEU A 80 -1.00 -0.83 -5.60
C LEU A 80 0.14 -1.03 -6.62
N CYS A 81 0.01 -1.97 -7.54
CA CYS A 81 1.01 -2.19 -8.60
C CYS A 81 1.21 -0.97 -9.50
N LYS A 82 0.17 -0.15 -9.67
CA LYS A 82 0.25 1.05 -10.51
C LYS A 82 0.86 2.25 -9.81
N MET A 83 0.81 2.29 -8.48
CA MET A 83 1.33 3.43 -7.72
C MET A 83 2.84 3.51 -7.66
N PRO A 84 3.69 2.50 -7.54
CA PRO A 84 3.68 1.26 -6.77
C PRO A 84 4.05 1.46 -5.29
N HIS A 85 4.40 2.69 -4.89
CA HIS A 85 4.76 3.08 -3.53
C HIS A 85 3.78 4.13 -3.00
N VAL A 86 3.42 4.04 -1.74
CA VAL A 86 2.43 4.93 -1.10
C VAL A 86 2.95 5.39 0.25
N LEU A 87 2.88 6.67 0.50
CA LEU A 87 3.09 7.24 1.83
C LEU A 87 1.74 7.52 2.47
N VAL A 88 1.51 6.91 3.63
CA VAL A 88 0.33 7.16 4.46
C VAL A 88 0.75 7.99 5.66
N ALA A 89 0.21 9.18 5.79
CA ALA A 89 0.56 10.10 6.86
C ALA A 89 -0.68 10.58 7.61
N GLY A 90 -0.54 10.78 8.90
CA GLY A 90 -1.60 11.31 9.74
C GLY A 90 -1.12 11.52 11.18
N ALA A 91 -1.67 12.52 11.85
CA ALA A 91 -1.44 12.72 13.27
C ALA A 91 -2.07 11.59 14.10
N THR A 92 -1.69 11.49 15.36
CA THR A 92 -2.28 10.53 16.29
C THR A 92 -3.81 10.63 16.30
N GLY A 93 -4.48 9.49 16.18
CA GLY A 93 -5.94 9.42 16.16
C GLY A 93 -6.60 9.78 14.82
N GLN A 94 -5.84 10.09 13.77
CA GLN A 94 -6.38 10.48 12.46
C GLN A 94 -6.57 9.30 11.47
N GLY A 95 -6.37 8.07 11.97
CA GLY A 95 -6.71 6.87 11.20
C GLY A 95 -5.57 6.26 10.38
N LYS A 96 -4.29 6.65 10.60
CA LYS A 96 -3.13 6.05 9.91
C LYS A 96 -3.09 4.53 10.08
N SER A 97 -3.19 4.03 11.30
CA SER A 97 -3.18 2.60 11.61
C SER A 97 -4.35 1.86 10.99
N VAL A 98 -5.53 2.44 11.02
CA VAL A 98 -6.72 1.91 10.35
C VAL A 98 -6.50 1.82 8.84
N GLY A 99 -5.89 2.83 8.23
CA GLY A 99 -5.53 2.84 6.82
C GLY A 99 -4.54 1.75 6.45
N LEU A 100 -3.48 1.56 7.24
CA LEU A 100 -2.50 0.49 7.02
C LEU A 100 -3.14 -0.90 7.15
N ASN A 101 -3.99 -1.09 8.16
CA ASN A 101 -4.73 -2.34 8.32
C ASN A 101 -5.71 -2.59 7.16
N ALA A 102 -6.36 -1.55 6.64
CA ALA A 102 -7.22 -1.67 5.47
C ALA A 102 -6.43 -2.12 4.22
N ILE A 103 -5.22 -1.63 4.04
CA ILE A 103 -4.33 -2.04 2.95
C ILE A 103 -3.98 -3.52 3.07
N ILE A 104 -3.48 -3.94 4.23
CA ILE A 104 -3.09 -5.34 4.48
C ILE A 104 -4.30 -6.27 4.33
N THR A 105 -5.42 -5.92 4.96
CA THR A 105 -6.64 -6.73 4.93
C THR A 105 -7.21 -6.86 3.52
N SER A 106 -7.22 -5.79 2.73
CA SER A 106 -7.63 -5.84 1.32
C SER A 106 -6.87 -6.91 0.55
N LEU A 107 -5.56 -6.93 0.70
CA LEU A 107 -4.68 -7.88 0.01
C LEU A 107 -4.86 -9.31 0.51
N LEU A 108 -5.04 -9.50 1.82
CA LEU A 108 -5.30 -10.83 2.41
C LEU A 108 -6.60 -11.45 1.90
N TYR A 109 -7.64 -10.65 1.69
CA TYR A 109 -8.91 -11.12 1.15
C TYR A 109 -8.89 -11.36 -0.37
N LYS A 110 -7.89 -10.86 -1.08
CA LYS A 110 -7.86 -10.94 -2.54
C LYS A 110 -6.81 -11.90 -3.08
N LYS A 111 -5.72 -12.12 -2.37
CA LYS A 111 -4.55 -12.86 -2.85
C LYS A 111 -4.32 -14.16 -2.09
N HIS A 112 -3.89 -15.16 -2.82
CA HIS A 112 -3.42 -16.42 -2.26
C HIS A 112 -1.97 -16.25 -1.73
N PRO A 113 -1.57 -16.98 -0.66
CA PRO A 113 -0.20 -16.92 -0.14
C PRO A 113 0.91 -17.22 -1.16
N ALA A 114 0.61 -18.00 -2.19
CA ALA A 114 1.54 -18.27 -3.28
C ALA A 114 1.75 -17.07 -4.21
N GLU A 115 0.84 -16.10 -4.19
CA GLU A 115 0.87 -14.92 -5.06
C GLU A 115 1.39 -13.66 -4.38
N LEU A 116 1.41 -13.65 -3.04
CA LEU A 116 1.72 -12.46 -2.24
C LEU A 116 2.47 -12.82 -0.97
N LYS A 117 3.51 -12.04 -0.68
CA LYS A 117 4.21 -12.06 0.61
C LYS A 117 4.32 -10.63 1.15
N PHE A 118 4.21 -10.51 2.47
CA PHE A 118 4.44 -9.26 3.18
C PHE A 118 5.77 -9.26 3.90
N VAL A 119 6.39 -8.10 3.95
CA VAL A 119 7.43 -7.74 4.90
C VAL A 119 6.84 -6.67 5.80
N LEU A 120 6.59 -7.00 7.06
CA LEU A 120 5.96 -6.09 8.01
C LEU A 120 6.99 -5.58 9.02
N VAL A 121 7.17 -4.26 9.05
CA VAL A 121 8.11 -3.57 9.93
C VAL A 121 7.34 -2.70 10.91
N ASP A 122 7.49 -2.98 12.20
CA ASP A 122 6.81 -2.30 13.31
C ASP A 122 7.78 -2.06 14.48
N PRO A 123 8.53 -0.95 14.47
CA PRO A 123 9.49 -0.65 15.50
C PRO A 123 8.90 -0.52 16.91
N LYS A 124 7.65 -0.10 17.00
CA LYS A 124 6.94 0.10 18.28
C LYS A 124 6.27 -1.15 18.83
N LYS A 125 6.18 -2.23 18.04
CA LYS A 125 5.58 -3.52 18.43
C LYS A 125 4.08 -3.44 18.79
N VAL A 126 3.34 -2.52 18.20
CA VAL A 126 1.93 -2.26 18.56
C VAL A 126 0.96 -2.64 17.46
N GLU A 127 1.26 -2.21 16.21
CA GLU A 127 0.27 -2.21 15.13
C GLU A 127 0.15 -3.55 14.39
N PHE A 128 1.26 -4.24 14.18
CA PHE A 128 1.31 -5.43 13.30
C PHE A 128 1.41 -6.77 14.03
N SER A 129 1.48 -6.79 15.34
CA SER A 129 1.59 -8.02 16.13
C SER A 129 0.45 -9.03 15.84
N ILE A 130 -0.73 -8.53 15.54
CA ILE A 130 -1.90 -9.34 15.17
C ILE A 130 -1.64 -10.20 13.91
N TYR A 131 -0.76 -9.77 13.03
CA TYR A 131 -0.44 -10.51 11.80
C TYR A 131 0.57 -11.64 11.99
N SER A 132 1.08 -11.86 13.19
CA SER A 132 1.96 -13.01 13.48
C SER A 132 1.30 -14.35 13.13
N VAL A 133 -0.02 -14.41 13.21
CA VAL A 133 -0.80 -15.63 12.91
C VAL A 133 -0.74 -16.06 11.45
N ILE A 134 -0.37 -15.17 10.54
CA ILE A 134 -0.22 -15.49 9.11
C ILE A 134 1.22 -15.73 8.69
N GLU A 135 2.12 -15.90 9.66
CA GLU A 135 3.56 -16.06 9.47
C GLU A 135 3.93 -17.10 8.41
N ASN A 136 3.35 -18.29 8.50
CA ASN A 136 3.72 -19.41 7.62
C ASN A 136 3.09 -19.33 6.22
N HIS A 137 2.21 -18.38 5.98
CA HIS A 137 1.49 -18.25 4.73
C HIS A 137 1.89 -17.00 3.95
N PHE A 138 1.82 -15.84 4.60
CA PHE A 138 1.97 -14.55 3.92
C PHE A 138 3.21 -13.76 4.29
N LEU A 139 3.97 -14.12 5.32
CA LEU A 139 5.13 -13.34 5.73
C LEU A 139 6.42 -13.85 5.12
N ALA A 140 7.16 -12.93 4.49
CA ALA A 140 8.53 -13.16 4.08
C ALA A 140 9.46 -12.92 5.27
N LYS A 141 10.45 -13.79 5.44
CA LYS A 141 11.44 -13.74 6.52
C LYS A 141 12.84 -13.82 5.97
N LEU A 142 13.80 -13.35 6.79
CA LEU A 142 15.21 -13.64 6.57
C LEU A 142 15.47 -15.15 6.65
N PRO A 143 16.46 -15.67 5.90
CA PRO A 143 16.79 -17.10 5.91
C PRO A 143 17.19 -17.66 7.27
N ASP A 144 17.64 -16.80 8.18
CA ASP A 144 18.08 -17.16 9.54
C ASP A 144 16.92 -17.43 10.52
N GLY A 145 15.67 -17.38 10.05
CA GLY A 145 14.51 -17.68 10.90
C GLY A 145 14.11 -16.58 11.86
N GLY A 146 14.32 -15.31 11.51
CA GLY A 146 13.97 -14.15 12.34
C GLY A 146 12.46 -14.05 12.68
N GLU A 147 12.13 -13.09 13.53
CA GLU A 147 10.74 -12.83 13.94
C GLU A 147 9.84 -12.50 12.75
N PRO A 148 8.55 -12.92 12.79
CA PRO A 148 7.61 -12.68 11.68
C PRO A 148 7.35 -11.19 11.43
N ILE A 149 7.24 -10.41 12.50
CA ILE A 149 7.14 -8.95 12.45
C ILE A 149 8.48 -8.36 12.83
N ILE A 150 9.04 -7.54 11.97
CA ILE A 150 10.40 -7.01 12.16
C ILE A 150 10.34 -5.77 13.03
N THR A 151 10.98 -5.82 14.18
CA THR A 151 10.92 -4.77 15.21
C THR A 151 12.27 -4.15 15.51
N ASP A 152 13.35 -4.89 15.37
CA ASP A 152 14.73 -4.44 15.61
C ASP A 152 15.29 -3.69 14.40
N VAL A 153 15.87 -2.52 14.63
CA VAL A 153 16.38 -1.65 13.57
C VAL A 153 17.47 -2.33 12.72
N THR A 154 18.36 -3.10 13.34
CA THR A 154 19.40 -3.83 12.62
C THR A 154 18.77 -4.88 11.68
N LYS A 155 17.74 -5.58 12.14
CA LYS A 155 16.99 -6.54 11.33
C LYS A 155 16.20 -5.86 10.20
N VAL A 156 15.69 -4.65 10.43
CA VAL A 156 15.05 -3.84 9.38
C VAL A 156 16.03 -3.55 8.25
N VAL A 157 17.22 -3.08 8.58
CA VAL A 157 18.28 -2.79 7.59
C VAL A 157 18.66 -4.05 6.80
N GLN A 158 18.89 -5.16 7.50
CA GLN A 158 19.18 -6.45 6.86
C GLN A 158 18.07 -6.91 5.94
N THR A 159 16.82 -6.76 6.35
CA THR A 159 15.65 -7.15 5.56
C THR A 159 15.51 -6.29 4.31
N LEU A 160 15.66 -4.98 4.42
CA LEU A 160 15.60 -4.08 3.27
C LEU A 160 16.72 -4.36 2.27
N ASN A 161 17.93 -4.65 2.75
CA ASN A 161 19.03 -5.06 1.88
C ASN A 161 18.74 -6.41 1.20
N SER A 162 18.13 -7.36 1.90
CA SER A 162 17.69 -8.63 1.31
C SER A 162 16.63 -8.45 0.25
N VAL A 163 15.70 -7.52 0.44
CA VAL A 163 14.71 -7.14 -0.58
C VAL A 163 15.41 -6.58 -1.83
N CYS A 164 16.44 -5.77 -1.67
CA CYS A 164 17.23 -5.27 -2.80
C CYS A 164 17.92 -6.42 -3.56
N VAL A 165 18.48 -7.40 -2.85
CA VAL A 165 19.09 -8.59 -3.47
C VAL A 165 18.05 -9.42 -4.23
N GLU A 166 16.89 -9.65 -3.64
CA GLU A 166 15.77 -10.33 -4.30
C GLU A 166 15.35 -9.60 -5.58
N MET A 167 15.29 -8.27 -5.53
CA MET A 167 14.98 -7.43 -6.68
C MET A 167 15.99 -7.61 -7.81
N ASP A 168 17.30 -7.61 -7.50
CA ASP A 168 18.36 -7.84 -8.49
C ASP A 168 18.25 -9.25 -9.10
N THR A 169 18.02 -10.27 -8.28
CA THR A 169 17.80 -11.65 -8.73
C THR A 169 16.60 -11.73 -9.68
N ARG A 170 15.52 -11.02 -9.37
CA ARG A 170 14.34 -10.98 -10.24
C ARG A 170 14.63 -10.31 -11.58
N TYR A 171 15.40 -9.22 -11.59
CA TYR A 171 15.84 -8.60 -12.85
C TYR A 171 16.66 -9.54 -13.72
N ASP A 172 17.57 -10.30 -13.13
CA ASP A 172 18.34 -11.32 -13.86
C ASP A 172 17.43 -12.39 -14.46
N LEU A 173 16.44 -12.85 -13.71
CA LEU A 173 15.46 -13.82 -14.21
C LEU A 173 14.57 -13.26 -15.33
N LEU A 174 14.14 -12.00 -15.22
CA LEU A 174 13.41 -11.30 -16.29
C LEU A 174 14.25 -11.26 -17.58
N LYS A 175 15.53 -10.94 -17.47
CA LYS A 175 16.45 -10.88 -18.59
C LYS A 175 16.61 -12.27 -19.24
N MET A 176 16.82 -13.31 -18.45
CA MET A 176 16.92 -14.68 -18.95
C MET A 176 15.64 -15.16 -19.63
N ALA A 177 14.49 -14.73 -19.15
CA ALA A 177 13.18 -15.06 -19.71
C ALA A 177 12.76 -14.20 -20.91
N HIS A 178 13.54 -13.17 -21.24
CA HIS A 178 13.22 -12.18 -22.28
C HIS A 178 11.86 -11.49 -22.09
N VAL A 179 11.56 -11.10 -20.85
CA VAL A 179 10.34 -10.38 -20.47
C VAL A 179 10.69 -9.09 -19.77
N ARG A 180 9.72 -8.17 -19.64
CA ARG A 180 9.95 -6.81 -19.13
C ARG A 180 9.49 -6.61 -17.69
N ASN A 181 8.59 -7.45 -17.18
CA ASN A 181 8.02 -7.29 -15.86
C ASN A 181 7.55 -8.62 -15.26
N ILE A 182 7.25 -8.59 -13.96
CA ILE A 182 6.80 -9.75 -13.18
C ILE A 182 5.54 -10.40 -13.76
N LYS A 183 4.60 -9.61 -14.27
CA LYS A 183 3.34 -10.12 -14.82
C LYS A 183 3.59 -10.97 -16.06
N GLU A 184 4.39 -10.47 -17.01
CA GLU A 184 4.80 -11.22 -18.19
C GLU A 184 5.60 -12.47 -17.81
N TYR A 185 6.47 -12.36 -16.81
CA TYR A 185 7.27 -13.48 -16.32
C TYR A 185 6.40 -14.60 -15.74
N ASN A 186 5.51 -14.27 -14.82
CA ASN A 186 4.63 -15.24 -14.18
C ASN A 186 3.67 -15.90 -15.16
N GLU A 187 3.16 -15.16 -16.14
CA GLU A 187 2.34 -15.70 -17.22
C GLU A 187 3.12 -16.73 -18.04
N LYS A 188 4.36 -16.40 -18.39
CA LYS A 188 5.26 -17.31 -19.12
C LYS A 188 5.59 -18.57 -18.32
N PHE A 189 5.80 -18.41 -17.01
CA PHE A 189 6.04 -19.54 -16.09
C PHE A 189 4.82 -20.46 -15.97
N ILE A 190 3.62 -19.90 -15.75
CA ILE A 190 2.37 -20.65 -15.65
C ILE A 190 2.10 -21.44 -16.95
N ASN A 191 2.41 -20.86 -18.09
CA ASN A 191 2.27 -21.49 -19.40
C ASN A 191 3.40 -22.52 -19.72
N ARG A 192 4.22 -22.86 -18.72
CA ARG A 192 5.31 -23.85 -18.79
C ARG A 192 6.35 -23.54 -19.88
N ARG A 193 6.61 -22.26 -20.10
CA ARG A 193 7.62 -21.79 -21.08
C ARG A 193 8.96 -21.45 -20.44
N LEU A 194 9.11 -21.62 -19.13
CA LEU A 194 10.32 -21.39 -18.38
C LEU A 194 10.73 -22.66 -17.66
N ASN A 195 12.02 -23.02 -17.75
CA ASN A 195 12.53 -24.25 -17.14
C ASN A 195 12.91 -24.01 -15.66
N PRO A 196 12.24 -24.68 -14.69
CA PRO A 196 12.58 -24.57 -13.27
C PRO A 196 14.01 -24.99 -12.94
N GLU A 197 14.60 -25.93 -13.70
CA GLU A 197 15.99 -26.37 -13.49
C GLU A 197 17.01 -25.27 -13.77
N LYS A 198 16.62 -24.23 -14.52
CA LYS A 198 17.44 -23.04 -14.77
C LYS A 198 17.22 -21.93 -13.74
N GLY A 199 16.55 -22.25 -12.64
CA GLY A 199 16.28 -21.30 -11.55
C GLY A 199 14.99 -20.50 -11.71
N HIS A 200 14.20 -20.74 -12.77
CA HIS A 200 12.92 -20.08 -12.92
C HIS A 200 11.90 -20.59 -11.91
N LYS A 201 11.14 -19.68 -11.34
CA LYS A 201 10.09 -19.95 -10.36
C LYS A 201 9.00 -18.88 -10.46
N PHE A 202 7.80 -19.21 -10.02
CA PHE A 202 6.75 -18.21 -9.87
C PHE A 202 7.21 -17.13 -8.88
N MET A 203 7.03 -15.87 -9.25
CA MET A 203 7.39 -14.72 -8.41
C MET A 203 6.15 -14.18 -7.71
N PRO A 204 5.98 -14.40 -6.39
CA PRO A 204 4.92 -13.70 -5.66
C PRO A 204 5.23 -12.21 -5.60
N TYR A 205 4.19 -11.36 -5.56
CA TYR A 205 4.37 -9.97 -5.18
C TYR A 205 4.89 -9.89 -3.74
N ILE A 206 5.80 -8.97 -3.49
CA ILE A 206 6.30 -8.68 -2.15
C ILE A 206 5.90 -7.25 -1.80
N VAL A 207 5.10 -7.10 -0.76
CA VAL A 207 4.64 -5.80 -0.26
C VAL A 207 5.32 -5.52 1.07
N VAL A 208 6.13 -4.47 1.10
CA VAL A 208 6.79 -4.00 2.33
C VAL A 208 5.92 -2.93 2.96
N VAL A 209 5.51 -3.14 4.20
CA VAL A 209 4.72 -2.18 4.98
C VAL A 209 5.52 -1.77 6.21
N ILE A 210 5.79 -0.49 6.32
CA ILE A 210 6.57 0.08 7.43
C ILE A 210 5.67 1.00 8.23
N ASP A 211 5.43 0.66 9.49
CA ASP A 211 4.82 1.56 10.45
C ASP A 211 5.87 2.52 11.04
N GLU A 212 5.47 3.76 11.26
CA GLU A 212 6.35 4.80 11.82
C GLU A 212 7.68 4.95 11.06
N PHE A 213 7.60 5.19 9.76
CA PHE A 213 8.78 5.41 8.92
C PHE A 213 9.69 6.54 9.41
N GLY A 214 9.10 7.60 9.99
CA GLY A 214 9.86 8.71 10.57
C GLY A 214 10.80 8.26 11.69
N ASP A 215 10.37 7.35 12.56
CA ASP A 215 11.21 6.82 13.64
C ASP A 215 12.41 6.04 13.09
N LEU A 216 12.22 5.26 12.04
CA LEU A 216 13.32 4.54 11.38
C LEU A 216 14.36 5.49 10.78
N ILE A 217 13.91 6.54 10.10
CA ILE A 217 14.82 7.55 9.51
C ILE A 217 15.59 8.26 10.61
N MET A 218 14.97 8.61 11.72
CA MET A 218 15.61 9.28 12.84
C MET A 218 16.63 8.37 13.56
N THR A 219 16.39 7.05 13.58
CA THR A 219 17.22 6.08 14.32
C THR A 219 18.37 5.53 13.47
N ALA A 220 18.08 5.13 12.23
CA ALA A 220 19.04 4.45 11.34
C ALA A 220 19.54 5.32 10.18
N GLY A 221 18.87 6.45 9.89
CA GLY A 221 19.30 7.41 8.89
C GLY A 221 19.59 6.77 7.53
N LYS A 222 20.79 7.00 7.01
CA LYS A 222 21.22 6.56 5.67
C LYS A 222 21.18 5.03 5.47
N GLU A 223 21.35 4.25 6.50
CA GLU A 223 21.33 2.78 6.40
C GLU A 223 19.97 2.25 5.96
N VAL A 224 18.89 2.97 6.30
CA VAL A 224 17.52 2.68 5.86
C VAL A 224 17.17 3.41 4.57
N GLU A 225 17.61 4.67 4.44
CA GLU A 225 17.30 5.49 3.26
C GLU A 225 17.83 4.90 1.95
N LEU A 226 19.08 4.40 1.96
CA LEU A 226 19.71 3.86 0.75
C LEU A 226 18.94 2.67 0.16
N PRO A 227 18.64 1.59 0.89
CA PRO A 227 17.87 0.49 0.32
C PRO A 227 16.45 0.90 -0.07
N ILE A 228 15.80 1.79 0.68
CA ILE A 228 14.47 2.29 0.33
C ILE A 228 14.50 3.10 -0.96
N ALA A 229 15.47 3.98 -1.14
CA ALA A 229 15.62 4.73 -2.38
C ALA A 229 15.84 3.80 -3.58
N ARG A 230 16.63 2.76 -3.42
CA ARG A 230 16.85 1.76 -4.45
C ARG A 230 15.58 0.98 -4.82
N ILE A 231 14.82 0.54 -3.81
CA ILE A 231 13.53 -0.11 -4.02
C ILE A 231 12.58 0.85 -4.75
N ALA A 232 12.48 2.11 -4.30
CA ALA A 232 11.62 3.10 -4.91
C ALA A 232 11.91 3.33 -6.41
N GLN A 233 13.18 3.27 -6.80
CA GLN A 233 13.59 3.44 -8.19
C GLN A 233 13.33 2.22 -9.06
N LEU A 234 13.52 1.02 -8.54
CA LEU A 234 13.67 -0.19 -9.35
C LEU A 234 12.58 -1.23 -9.14
N ALA A 235 11.74 -1.14 -8.12
CA ALA A 235 10.82 -2.22 -7.78
C ALA A 235 9.62 -2.38 -8.74
N ARG A 236 9.28 -1.35 -9.51
CA ARG A 236 8.05 -1.35 -10.32
C ARG A 236 7.92 -2.56 -11.25
N ALA A 237 8.99 -2.96 -11.89
CA ALA A 237 8.96 -4.06 -12.85
C ALA A 237 8.99 -5.46 -12.22
N VAL A 238 9.49 -5.56 -10.98
CA VAL A 238 9.79 -6.84 -10.32
C VAL A 238 9.09 -7.07 -9.00
#